data_008a2da5d75878450d8460b8630acb81
#
_entry.id   008a2da5d75878450d8460b8630acb81
#
_cell.length_a   1.000
_cell.length_b   1.000
_cell.length_c   1.000
_cell.angle_alpha   90.00
_cell.angle_beta   90.00
_cell.angle_gamma   90.00
#
_symmetry.space_group_name_H-M   'P 1'
#
loop_
_entity.id
_entity.type
_entity.pdbx_description
1 polymer ?
#
loop_
_entity_poly.entity_id
_entity_poly.type
_entity_poly.pdbx_seq_one_letter_code
_entity_poly.pdbx_strand_id
1 'polypeptide(L)'
;GKSKWQAEQLLQEWHTMHADWNINVVRPTVTFGERNRGNVYNLLHQIQSRHFLMVGNGRNRKSMAYVGNIVAFVKFLIDNYTSGYNVFNYIDKPDYDMNQLVQHVETVLQKRLPAIRIPYAIGMAGGYCLDALAWLLRRKFAISAVRVKKFCATTEYDATRMQQTGFKPPYTLADGLAR
;
A
#
# COMPACT_ATOMS: atom_id res chain seq x y z
N GLY A 1 -10.18 -5.79 8.52
CA GLY A 1 -11.14 -6.11 7.49
C GLY A 1 -12.59 -6.09 7.95
N LYS A 2 -13.03 -7.06 8.75
CA LYS A 2 -14.47 -7.25 9.08
C LYS A 2 -15.12 -6.02 9.73
N SER A 3 -14.47 -5.42 10.72
CA SER A 3 -15.00 -4.22 11.41
C SER A 3 -15.15 -3.01 10.50
N LYS A 4 -14.23 -2.82 9.55
CA LYS A 4 -14.32 -1.72 8.57
C LYS A 4 -15.49 -1.93 7.61
N TRP A 5 -15.68 -3.15 7.15
CA TRP A 5 -16.82 -3.51 6.30
C TRP A 5 -18.16 -3.34 7.02
N GLN A 6 -18.26 -3.77 8.29
CA GLN A 6 -19.44 -3.55 9.12
C GLN A 6 -19.76 -2.07 9.33
N ALA A 7 -18.72 -1.23 9.53
CA ALA A 7 -18.91 0.21 9.65
C ALA A 7 -19.46 0.82 8.34
N GLU A 8 -18.99 0.37 7.17
CA GLU A 8 -19.53 0.84 5.90
C GLU A 8 -20.98 0.42 5.68
N GLN A 9 -21.36 -0.80 6.08
CA GLN A 9 -22.76 -1.22 6.01
C GLN A 9 -23.66 -0.36 6.91
N LEU A 10 -23.23 -0.07 8.14
CA LEU A 10 -23.96 0.80 9.04
C LEU A 10 -24.12 2.21 8.46
N LEU A 11 -23.08 2.77 7.84
CA LEU A 11 -23.15 4.07 7.15
C LEU A 11 -24.13 4.04 5.98
N GLN A 12 -24.20 2.92 5.25
CA GLN A 12 -25.14 2.75 4.15
C GLN A 12 -26.59 2.67 4.67
N GLU A 13 -26.82 1.94 5.76
CA GLU A 13 -28.12 1.87 6.42
C GLU A 13 -28.56 3.26 6.92
N TRP A 14 -27.63 4.01 7.55
CA TRP A 14 -27.93 5.39 7.98
C TRP A 14 -28.30 6.30 6.80
N HIS A 15 -27.62 6.18 5.69
CA HIS A 15 -27.97 6.97 4.49
C HIS A 15 -29.37 6.62 3.96
N THR A 16 -29.83 5.37 4.07
CA THR A 16 -31.21 5.02 3.67
C THR A 16 -32.26 5.64 4.58
N MET A 17 -31.95 5.85 5.87
CA MET A 17 -32.82 6.51 6.85
C MET A 17 -32.74 8.05 6.78
N HIS A 18 -31.61 8.57 6.34
CA HIS A 18 -31.29 10.00 6.26
C HIS A 18 -30.75 10.35 4.87
N ALA A 19 -31.65 10.38 3.88
CA ALA A 19 -31.27 10.60 2.49
C ALA A 19 -30.66 12.00 2.22
N ASP A 20 -30.85 12.94 3.12
CA ASP A 20 -30.25 14.28 3.14
C ASP A 20 -28.78 14.28 3.61
N TRP A 21 -28.32 13.19 4.21
CA TRP A 21 -26.91 13.09 4.65
C TRP A 21 -25.97 12.81 3.48
N ASN A 22 -24.86 13.55 3.47
CA ASN A 22 -23.79 13.28 2.54
C ASN A 22 -22.73 12.38 3.19
N ILE A 23 -22.52 11.20 2.64
CA ILE A 23 -21.57 10.23 3.14
C ILE A 23 -20.54 9.90 2.05
N ASN A 24 -19.28 10.28 2.28
CA ASN A 24 -18.18 9.97 1.40
C ASN A 24 -17.22 8.97 2.10
N VAL A 25 -17.17 7.73 1.61
CA VAL A 25 -16.30 6.69 2.13
C VAL A 25 -15.04 6.61 1.25
N VAL A 26 -13.88 6.90 1.84
CA VAL A 26 -12.59 6.77 1.18
C VAL A 26 -11.89 5.51 1.67
N ARG A 27 -11.54 4.61 0.76
CA ARG A 27 -10.80 3.37 1.02
C ARG A 27 -9.37 3.51 0.49
N PRO A 28 -8.43 4.08 1.25
CA PRO A 28 -7.06 4.16 0.81
C PRO A 28 -6.40 2.78 0.79
N THR A 29 -5.47 2.58 -0.13
CA THR A 29 -4.62 1.39 -0.18
C THR A 29 -3.51 1.46 0.89
N VAL A 30 -2.36 0.84 0.66
CA VAL A 30 -1.23 0.96 1.60
C VAL A 30 -0.79 2.41 1.69
N THR A 31 -1.18 3.07 2.77
CA THR A 31 -0.86 4.49 3.01
C THR A 31 0.57 4.65 3.49
N PHE A 32 1.26 5.65 2.94
CA PHE A 32 2.59 6.05 3.37
C PHE A 32 2.72 7.58 3.39
N GLY A 33 3.77 8.07 4.01
CA GLY A 33 4.09 9.50 4.11
C GLY A 33 4.85 9.82 5.38
N GLU A 34 5.05 11.09 5.63
CA GLU A 34 5.84 11.61 6.73
C GLU A 34 5.29 11.10 8.08
N ARG A 35 6.19 10.63 8.95
CA ARG A 35 5.89 10.06 10.28
C ARG A 35 5.12 8.75 10.29
N ASN A 36 4.73 8.21 9.12
CA ASN A 36 4.09 6.90 9.05
C ASN A 36 5.14 5.78 8.99
N ARG A 37 5.40 5.12 10.12
CA ARG A 37 6.32 3.96 10.20
C ARG A 37 5.64 2.64 9.83
N GLY A 38 4.82 2.65 8.76
CA GLY A 38 4.11 1.48 8.25
C GLY A 38 4.96 0.58 7.36
N ASN A 39 4.28 -0.27 6.57
CA ASN A 39 4.93 -1.28 5.74
C ASN A 39 5.84 -0.67 4.65
N VAL A 40 5.42 0.45 4.04
CA VAL A 40 6.23 1.14 3.02
C VAL A 40 7.50 1.71 3.64
N TYR A 41 7.40 2.39 4.79
CA TYR A 41 8.56 2.87 5.53
C TYR A 41 9.55 1.75 5.82
N ASN A 42 9.08 0.63 6.35
CA ASN A 42 9.94 -0.50 6.68
C ASN A 42 10.62 -1.07 5.43
N LEU A 43 9.92 -1.11 4.30
CA LEU A 43 10.48 -1.54 3.02
C LEU A 43 11.57 -0.57 2.54
N LEU A 44 11.27 0.73 2.52
CA LEU A 44 12.23 1.76 2.12
C LEU A 44 13.47 1.76 3.02
N HIS A 45 13.28 1.61 4.34
CA HIS A 45 14.37 1.52 5.30
C HIS A 45 15.24 0.26 5.07
N GLN A 46 14.65 -0.90 4.75
CA GLN A 46 15.40 -2.11 4.39
C GLN A 46 16.20 -1.91 3.10
N ILE A 47 15.61 -1.26 2.10
CA ILE A 47 16.29 -0.92 0.84
C ILE A 47 17.47 0.02 1.15
N GLN A 48 17.25 1.10 1.89
CA GLN A 48 18.27 2.10 2.23
C GLN A 48 19.42 1.51 3.04
N SER A 49 19.12 0.63 4.01
CA SER A 49 20.11 -0.02 4.86
C SER A 49 20.89 -1.16 4.20
N ARG A 50 20.64 -1.43 2.91
CA ARG A 50 21.25 -2.52 2.12
C ARG A 50 20.94 -3.93 2.63
N HIS A 51 19.94 -4.08 3.50
CA HIS A 51 19.48 -5.38 3.98
C HIS A 51 18.29 -5.92 3.15
N PHE A 52 17.98 -5.26 2.04
CA PHE A 52 16.89 -5.67 1.16
C PHE A 52 17.31 -6.82 0.25
N LEU A 53 16.53 -7.89 0.27
CA LEU A 53 16.67 -9.03 -0.60
C LEU A 53 15.43 -9.13 -1.48
N MET A 54 15.60 -9.03 -2.78
CA MET A 54 14.51 -9.21 -3.73
C MET A 54 14.17 -10.71 -3.82
N VAL A 55 12.96 -11.09 -3.40
CA VAL A 55 12.43 -12.44 -3.60
C VAL A 55 11.56 -12.45 -4.85
N GLY A 56 11.85 -13.37 -5.76
CA GLY A 56 11.18 -13.47 -7.06
C GLY A 56 11.75 -12.51 -8.10
N ASN A 57 10.96 -12.25 -9.15
CA ASN A 57 11.40 -11.42 -10.30
C ASN A 57 11.16 -9.91 -10.10
N GLY A 58 10.50 -9.51 -9.01
CA GLY A 58 10.20 -8.11 -8.69
C GLY A 58 9.14 -7.45 -9.59
N ARG A 59 8.41 -8.22 -10.40
CA ARG A 59 7.34 -7.70 -11.27
C ARG A 59 5.99 -7.58 -10.55
N ASN A 60 5.92 -8.00 -9.30
CA ASN A 60 4.72 -7.85 -8.49
C ASN A 60 4.45 -6.37 -8.19
N ARG A 61 3.25 -5.91 -8.53
CA ARG A 61 2.82 -4.53 -8.36
C ARG A 61 2.15 -4.29 -7.03
N LYS A 62 2.29 -3.07 -6.53
CA LYS A 62 1.71 -2.65 -5.26
C LYS A 62 1.00 -1.31 -5.41
N SER A 63 -0.31 -1.31 -5.20
CA SER A 63 -1.05 -0.07 -5.06
C SER A 63 -0.68 0.61 -3.75
N MET A 64 -0.29 1.89 -3.84
CA MET A 64 0.11 2.72 -2.72
C MET A 64 -0.64 4.05 -2.75
N ALA A 65 -0.71 4.71 -1.60
CA ALA A 65 -1.37 6.00 -1.46
C ALA A 65 -0.55 6.92 -0.54
N TYR A 66 -0.10 8.04 -1.09
CA TYR A 66 0.62 9.06 -0.32
C TYR A 66 -0.37 9.85 0.54
N VAL A 67 -0.06 10.02 1.82
CA VAL A 67 -0.96 10.67 2.78
C VAL A 67 -1.34 12.09 2.37
N GLY A 68 -0.42 12.86 1.80
CA GLY A 68 -0.69 14.21 1.31
C GLY A 68 -1.74 14.26 0.21
N ASN A 69 -1.71 13.28 -0.69
CA ASN A 69 -2.71 13.16 -1.75
C ASN A 69 -4.07 12.69 -1.21
N ILE A 70 -4.08 11.80 -0.21
CA ILE A 70 -5.33 11.37 0.46
C ILE A 70 -6.01 12.58 1.11
N VAL A 71 -5.26 13.42 1.82
CA VAL A 71 -5.80 14.64 2.47
C VAL A 71 -6.38 15.60 1.43
N ALA A 72 -5.65 15.81 0.32
CA ALA A 72 -6.14 16.65 -0.78
C ALA A 72 -7.42 16.09 -1.41
N PHE A 73 -7.51 14.74 -1.57
CA PHE A 73 -8.69 14.09 -2.09
C PHE A 73 -9.90 14.20 -1.14
N VAL A 74 -9.68 14.02 0.16
CA VAL A 74 -10.75 14.22 1.17
C VAL A 74 -11.27 15.66 1.13
N LYS A 75 -10.37 16.65 1.06
CA LYS A 75 -10.77 18.04 0.89
C LYS A 75 -11.58 18.25 -0.39
N PHE A 76 -11.11 17.72 -1.51
CA PHE A 76 -11.84 17.77 -2.79
C PHE A 76 -13.24 17.18 -2.69
N LEU A 77 -13.42 16.05 -1.99
CA LEU A 77 -14.74 15.44 -1.79
C LEU A 77 -15.66 16.31 -0.93
N ILE A 78 -15.14 16.95 0.11
CA ILE A 78 -15.91 17.88 0.95
C ILE A 78 -16.43 19.03 0.10
N ASP A 79 -15.61 19.56 -0.81
CA ASP A 79 -15.94 20.71 -1.62
C ASP A 79 -16.87 20.40 -2.82
N ASN A 80 -16.82 19.15 -3.36
CA ASN A 80 -17.47 18.83 -4.64
C ASN A 80 -18.53 17.71 -4.55
N TYR A 81 -18.48 16.86 -3.53
CA TYR A 81 -19.42 15.75 -3.35
C TYR A 81 -20.29 15.97 -2.12
N THR A 82 -21.29 16.83 -2.28
CA THR A 82 -22.12 17.36 -1.19
C THR A 82 -23.45 16.63 -1.01
N SER A 83 -23.68 15.50 -1.72
CA SER A 83 -24.91 14.70 -1.62
C SER A 83 -24.67 13.23 -1.86
N GLY A 84 -25.51 12.41 -1.25
CA GLY A 84 -25.59 10.98 -1.49
C GLY A 84 -24.54 10.13 -0.76
N TYR A 85 -24.53 8.84 -1.09
CA TYR A 85 -23.58 7.85 -0.56
C TYR A 85 -22.53 7.51 -1.62
N ASN A 86 -21.30 7.92 -1.37
CA ASN A 86 -20.20 7.77 -2.33
C ASN A 86 -19.08 6.92 -1.73
N VAL A 87 -18.55 5.98 -2.51
CA VAL A 87 -17.43 5.11 -2.10
C VAL A 87 -16.32 5.18 -3.12
N PHE A 88 -15.11 5.53 -2.69
CA PHE A 88 -13.93 5.67 -3.53
C PHE A 88 -12.77 4.85 -3.01
N ASN A 89 -12.20 3.99 -3.85
CA ASN A 89 -10.87 3.45 -3.59
C ASN A 89 -9.84 4.52 -3.97
N TYR A 90 -8.96 4.90 -3.04
CA TYR A 90 -7.93 5.88 -3.31
C TYR A 90 -6.57 5.21 -3.53
N ILE A 91 -5.99 5.45 -4.70
CA ILE A 91 -4.71 4.90 -5.13
C ILE A 91 -3.96 5.96 -5.93
N ASP A 92 -2.68 6.18 -5.62
CA ASP A 92 -1.81 6.98 -6.49
C ASP A 92 -1.32 6.12 -7.66
N LYS A 93 -1.72 6.48 -8.86
CA LYS A 93 -1.34 5.82 -10.10
C LYS A 93 -0.17 6.54 -10.79
N PRO A 94 0.68 5.83 -11.54
CA PRO A 94 0.64 4.38 -11.81
C PRO A 94 1.13 3.53 -10.63
N ASP A 95 0.65 2.27 -10.53
CA ASP A 95 1.19 1.32 -9.56
C ASP A 95 2.64 0.96 -9.94
N TYR A 96 3.56 1.05 -8.99
CA TYR A 96 4.93 0.59 -9.19
C TYR A 96 5.06 -0.90 -8.94
N ASP A 97 5.85 -1.58 -9.77
CA ASP A 97 6.38 -2.88 -9.41
C ASP A 97 7.59 -2.74 -8.46
N MET A 98 8.02 -3.85 -7.87
CA MET A 98 9.11 -3.81 -6.90
C MET A 98 10.45 -3.38 -7.53
N ASN A 99 10.68 -3.65 -8.84
CA ASN A 99 11.90 -3.20 -9.52
C ASN A 99 11.88 -1.68 -9.69
N GLN A 100 10.74 -1.12 -10.12
CA GLN A 100 10.56 0.34 -10.26
C GLN A 100 10.71 1.06 -8.91
N LEU A 101 10.15 0.46 -7.83
CA LEU A 101 10.27 1.02 -6.50
C LEU A 101 11.75 1.06 -6.04
N VAL A 102 12.48 -0.05 -6.21
CA VAL A 102 13.92 -0.10 -5.88
C VAL A 102 14.71 0.90 -6.71
N GLN A 103 14.47 0.96 -8.03
CA GLN A 103 15.13 1.92 -8.91
C GLN A 103 14.86 3.37 -8.51
N HIS A 104 13.62 3.68 -8.09
CA HIS A 104 13.29 5.02 -7.60
C HIS A 104 14.08 5.36 -6.34
N VAL A 105 14.17 4.44 -5.39
CA VAL A 105 14.97 4.63 -4.17
C VAL A 105 16.46 4.80 -4.50
N GLU A 106 17.01 4.02 -5.45
CA GLU A 106 18.39 4.19 -5.92
C GLU A 106 18.65 5.60 -6.48
N THR A 107 17.69 6.11 -7.25
CA THR A 107 17.75 7.46 -7.81
C THR A 107 17.74 8.52 -6.73
N VAL A 108 16.83 8.43 -5.77
CA VAL A 108 16.71 9.39 -4.66
C VAL A 108 17.95 9.36 -3.75
N LEU A 109 18.46 8.17 -3.46
CA LEU A 109 19.67 8.01 -2.64
C LEU A 109 20.99 8.27 -3.38
N GLN A 110 20.95 8.40 -4.71
CA GLN A 110 22.12 8.48 -5.59
C GLN A 110 23.12 7.34 -5.36
N LYS A 111 22.63 6.16 -5.05
CA LYS A 111 23.41 4.95 -4.72
C LYS A 111 22.82 3.72 -5.38
N ARG A 112 23.69 2.89 -5.96
CA ARG A 112 23.29 1.55 -6.41
C ARG A 112 23.15 0.61 -5.20
N LEU A 113 22.07 -0.15 -5.18
CA LEU A 113 21.78 -1.14 -4.16
C LEU A 113 22.22 -2.53 -4.62
N PRO A 114 22.61 -3.43 -3.69
CA PRO A 114 22.93 -4.81 -4.05
C PRO A 114 21.72 -5.47 -4.70
N ALA A 115 21.84 -5.89 -5.96
CA ALA A 115 20.75 -6.56 -6.69
C ALA A 115 20.67 -8.05 -6.38
N ILE A 116 20.75 -8.43 -5.09
CA ILE A 116 20.66 -9.84 -4.68
C ILE A 116 19.21 -10.29 -4.86
N ARG A 117 19.03 -11.26 -5.75
CA ARG A 117 17.72 -11.86 -6.04
C ARG A 117 17.68 -13.31 -5.59
N ILE A 118 16.67 -13.64 -4.80
CA ILE A 118 16.42 -15.01 -4.34
C ILE A 118 15.24 -15.55 -5.16
N PRO A 119 15.38 -16.69 -5.84
CA PRO A 119 14.27 -17.36 -6.48
C PRO A 119 13.10 -17.57 -5.52
N TYR A 120 11.86 -17.40 -5.99
CA TYR A 120 10.67 -17.49 -5.15
C TYR A 120 10.60 -18.82 -4.37
N ALA A 121 10.92 -19.94 -5.02
CA ALA A 121 10.91 -21.26 -4.38
C ALA A 121 11.88 -21.32 -3.19
N ILE A 122 13.09 -20.75 -3.33
CA ILE A 122 14.10 -20.72 -2.26
C ILE A 122 13.62 -19.81 -1.14
N GLY A 123 13.05 -18.64 -1.46
CA GLY A 123 12.46 -17.74 -0.47
C GLY A 123 11.33 -18.38 0.31
N MET A 124 10.46 -19.15 -0.36
CA MET A 124 9.38 -19.89 0.31
C MET A 124 9.91 -21.03 1.18
N ALA A 125 10.86 -21.82 0.69
CA ALA A 125 11.48 -22.90 1.47
C ALA A 125 12.13 -22.33 2.76
N GLY A 126 12.91 -21.26 2.63
CA GLY A 126 13.49 -20.55 3.79
C GLY A 126 12.42 -20.03 4.75
N GLY A 127 11.32 -19.51 4.24
CA GLY A 127 10.17 -19.07 5.05
C GLY A 127 9.56 -20.21 5.86
N TYR A 128 9.34 -21.38 5.26
CA TYR A 128 8.82 -22.56 5.96
C TYR A 128 9.81 -23.11 7.00
N CYS A 129 11.11 -23.13 6.69
CA CYS A 129 12.13 -23.53 7.66
C CYS A 129 12.13 -22.61 8.89
N LEU A 130 12.02 -21.29 8.67
CA LEU A 130 11.93 -20.32 9.76
C LEU A 130 10.62 -20.45 10.55
N ASP A 131 9.50 -20.77 9.91
CA ASP A 131 8.23 -21.02 10.59
C ASP A 131 8.31 -22.28 11.47
N ALA A 132 8.94 -23.36 11.00
CA ALA A 132 9.18 -24.58 11.78
C ALA A 132 10.10 -24.30 12.99
N LEU A 133 11.20 -23.54 12.78
CA LEU A 133 12.11 -23.14 13.83
C LEU A 133 11.44 -22.21 14.86
N ALA A 134 10.56 -21.29 14.39
CA ALA A 134 9.77 -20.42 15.24
C ALA A 134 8.85 -21.23 16.18
N TRP A 135 8.21 -22.27 15.63
CA TRP A 135 7.38 -23.18 16.40
C TRP A 135 8.19 -23.96 17.44
N LEU A 136 9.35 -24.51 17.04
CA LEU A 136 10.24 -25.28 17.95
C LEU A 136 10.78 -24.42 19.09
N LEU A 137 11.26 -23.19 18.76
CA LEU A 137 11.86 -22.27 19.74
C LEU A 137 10.85 -21.41 20.47
N ARG A 138 9.55 -21.51 20.16
CA ARG A 138 8.45 -20.66 20.66
C ARG A 138 8.78 -19.16 20.52
N ARG A 139 9.49 -18.78 19.44
CA ARG A 139 9.88 -17.40 19.13
C ARG A 139 9.27 -16.97 17.81
N LYS A 140 9.02 -15.66 17.67
CA LYS A 140 8.53 -15.06 16.40
C LYS A 140 9.73 -14.50 15.62
N PHE A 141 9.91 -14.94 14.39
CA PHE A 141 10.90 -14.36 13.48
C PHE A 141 10.27 -13.26 12.58
N ALA A 142 11.15 -12.36 12.13
CA ALA A 142 10.75 -11.28 11.20
C ALA A 142 10.36 -11.80 9.81
N ILE A 143 10.86 -12.97 9.40
CA ILE A 143 10.59 -13.60 8.11
C ILE A 143 9.76 -14.86 8.36
N SER A 144 8.74 -15.09 7.50
CA SER A 144 7.87 -16.27 7.52
C SER A 144 7.37 -16.55 6.10
N ALA A 145 6.94 -17.77 5.80
CA ALA A 145 6.41 -18.15 4.49
C ALA A 145 5.22 -17.26 4.08
N VAL A 146 4.34 -16.92 5.02
CA VAL A 146 3.20 -16.01 4.78
C VAL A 146 3.67 -14.60 4.41
N ARG A 147 4.75 -14.10 5.03
CA ARG A 147 5.30 -12.77 4.70
C ARG A 147 5.96 -12.76 3.34
N VAL A 148 6.72 -13.80 3.00
CA VAL A 148 7.30 -13.99 1.65
C VAL A 148 6.20 -14.02 0.60
N LYS A 149 5.16 -14.83 0.80
CA LYS A 149 4.01 -14.92 -0.11
C LYS A 149 3.32 -13.56 -0.30
N LYS A 150 3.05 -12.83 0.79
CA LYS A 150 2.44 -11.50 0.73
C LYS A 150 3.34 -10.46 0.06
N PHE A 151 4.64 -10.54 0.27
CA PHE A 151 5.61 -9.66 -0.38
C PHE A 151 5.61 -9.85 -1.89
N CYS A 152 5.63 -11.08 -2.38
CA CYS A 152 5.66 -11.42 -3.80
C CYS A 152 4.29 -11.32 -4.50
N ALA A 153 3.19 -11.21 -3.75
CA ALA A 153 1.87 -11.09 -4.35
C ALA A 153 1.67 -9.71 -5.00
N THR A 154 1.05 -9.68 -6.17
CA THR A 154 0.51 -8.44 -6.74
C THR A 154 -0.75 -8.02 -5.97
N THR A 155 -0.83 -6.75 -5.60
CA THR A 155 -1.97 -6.12 -4.95
C THR A 155 -2.30 -4.83 -5.69
N GLU A 156 -3.07 -4.97 -6.76
CA GLU A 156 -3.58 -3.84 -7.54
C GLU A 156 -5.07 -3.68 -7.24
N TYR A 157 -5.48 -2.43 -7.09
CA TYR A 157 -6.87 -2.09 -6.85
C TYR A 157 -7.37 -1.16 -7.94
N ASP A 158 -8.67 -1.25 -8.21
CA ASP A 158 -9.35 -0.39 -9.16
C ASP A 158 -9.58 1.01 -8.56
N ALA A 159 -9.11 2.04 -9.28
CA ALA A 159 -9.26 3.44 -8.95
C ALA A 159 -10.20 4.19 -9.89
N THR A 160 -10.92 3.49 -10.76
CA THR A 160 -11.72 4.08 -11.84
C THR A 160 -12.69 5.14 -11.32
N ARG A 161 -13.43 4.85 -10.25
CA ARG A 161 -14.36 5.83 -9.67
C ARG A 161 -13.67 7.08 -9.16
N MET A 162 -12.50 6.96 -8.53
CA MET A 162 -11.70 8.10 -8.10
C MET A 162 -11.21 8.92 -9.29
N GLN A 163 -10.71 8.28 -10.34
CA GLN A 163 -10.23 8.95 -11.55
C GLN A 163 -11.37 9.68 -12.29
N GLN A 164 -12.58 9.11 -12.31
CA GLN A 164 -13.76 9.74 -12.92
C GLN A 164 -14.22 11.00 -12.19
N THR A 165 -13.78 11.25 -10.95
CA THR A 165 -14.08 12.51 -10.24
C THR A 165 -13.39 13.72 -10.86
N GLY A 166 -12.40 13.53 -11.71
CA GLY A 166 -11.55 14.60 -12.24
C GLY A 166 -10.51 15.13 -11.25
N PHE A 167 -10.42 14.55 -10.05
CA PHE A 167 -9.40 14.93 -9.07
C PHE A 167 -7.99 14.69 -9.62
N LYS A 168 -7.13 15.69 -9.46
CA LYS A 168 -5.70 15.60 -9.81
C LYS A 168 -4.87 15.64 -8.53
N PRO A 169 -4.16 14.55 -8.18
CA PRO A 169 -3.28 14.54 -7.02
C PRO A 169 -2.21 15.64 -7.13
N PRO A 170 -1.96 16.42 -6.05
CA PRO A 170 -0.94 17.46 -6.05
C PRO A 170 0.50 16.92 -6.15
N TYR A 171 0.71 15.65 -5.80
CA TYR A 171 2.02 14.99 -5.83
C TYR A 171 1.96 13.73 -6.68
N THR A 172 3.02 13.47 -7.44
CA THR A 172 3.20 12.15 -8.04
C THR A 172 3.56 11.12 -6.98
N LEU A 173 3.42 9.83 -7.29
CA LEU A 173 3.85 8.75 -6.41
C LEU A 173 5.36 8.86 -6.10
N ALA A 174 6.16 9.28 -7.10
CA ALA A 174 7.58 9.53 -6.96
C ALA A 174 7.88 10.65 -5.95
N ASP A 175 7.16 11.78 -6.04
CA ASP A 175 7.32 12.90 -5.11
C ASP A 175 6.98 12.47 -3.68
N GLY A 176 5.93 11.69 -3.51
CA GLY A 176 5.53 11.17 -2.20
C GLY A 176 6.57 10.22 -1.59
N LEU A 177 7.26 9.41 -2.42
CA LEU A 177 8.30 8.49 -1.95
C LEU A 177 9.63 9.21 -1.62
N ALA A 178 9.85 10.41 -2.16
CA ALA A 178 11.06 11.20 -1.90
C ALA A 178 10.97 12.05 -0.62
N ARG A 179 9.77 12.20 -0.05
CA ARG A 179 9.49 12.94 1.20
C ARG A 179 9.61 12.06 2.41
#